data_3fb031ec5de4dffa67b6e159e45184db
#
_entry.id   3fb031ec5de4dffa67b6e159e45184db
#
_cell.length_a   1.000
_cell.length_b   1.000
_cell.length_c   1.000
_cell.angle_alpha   90.00
_cell.angle_beta   90.00
_cell.angle_gamma   90.00
#
_symmetry.space_group_name_H-M   'P 1'
#
loop_
_entity.id
_entity.type
_entity.pdbx_description
1 polymer ?
#
loop_
_entity_poly.entity_id
_entity_poly.type
_entity_poly.pdbx_seq_one_letter_code
_entity_poly.pdbx_strand_id
1 'polypeptide(L)'
;MNNIDKIYDLMADRGFQEPMTGNLFFPAYIYTYPPEQEYEIREQIGLLIEKLKRPNHYLDCLVLNIYHELIDFLKSESFAGKSIFESVLEKEKEDPERAFLWVRNKLQSDKFIKYFTQKVQNHFQSKTEKKVYLILYGFGSSFPYLRASELLKKTEQLIKDFKVFIFYPGEYKDAKYSLFGILDDDNMYRANYLNRQLGELTE
;
A
#
# COMPACT_ATOMS: atom_id res chain seq x y z
N MET A 1 -24.23 4.54 5.15
CA MET A 1 -23.38 3.53 4.51
C MET A 1 -21.95 3.81 4.93
N ASN A 2 -21.21 2.83 5.41
CA ASN A 2 -19.82 3.00 5.82
C ASN A 2 -18.95 3.29 4.57
N ASN A 3 -17.88 4.06 4.69
CA ASN A 3 -16.97 4.37 3.58
C ASN A 3 -16.39 3.11 2.91
N ILE A 4 -16.16 2.04 3.67
CA ILE A 4 -15.68 0.76 3.11
C ILE A 4 -16.73 0.07 2.23
N ASP A 5 -18.02 0.19 2.56
CA ASP A 5 -19.08 -0.33 1.69
C ASP A 5 -19.11 0.43 0.34
N LYS A 6 -18.89 1.75 0.36
CA LYS A 6 -18.77 2.55 -0.86
C LYS A 6 -17.53 2.17 -1.67
N ILE A 7 -16.40 1.90 -0.99
CA ILE A 7 -15.18 1.39 -1.66
C ILE A 7 -15.48 0.05 -2.31
N TYR A 8 -16.20 -0.84 -1.62
CA TYR A 8 -16.62 -2.13 -2.19
C TYR A 8 -17.47 -1.93 -3.44
N ASP A 9 -18.49 -1.07 -3.41
CA ASP A 9 -19.37 -0.82 -4.54
C ASP A 9 -18.58 -0.26 -5.74
N LEU A 10 -17.65 0.66 -5.50
CA LEU A 10 -16.76 1.20 -6.51
C LEU A 10 -15.87 0.11 -7.14
N MET A 11 -15.24 -0.73 -6.31
CA MET A 11 -14.36 -1.82 -6.77
C MET A 11 -15.15 -2.93 -7.49
N ALA A 12 -16.42 -3.14 -7.12
CA ALA A 12 -17.30 -4.12 -7.75
C ALA A 12 -17.85 -3.64 -9.12
N ASP A 13 -17.81 -2.34 -9.40
CA ASP A 13 -18.26 -1.78 -10.67
C ASP A 13 -17.35 -2.22 -11.83
N ARG A 14 -17.95 -2.81 -12.87
CA ARG A 14 -17.20 -3.36 -14.01
C ARG A 14 -16.49 -2.28 -14.83
N GLY A 15 -17.09 -1.11 -14.95
CA GLY A 15 -16.49 0.02 -15.65
C GLY A 15 -15.25 0.53 -14.89
N PHE A 16 -15.33 0.61 -13.58
CA PHE A 16 -14.22 1.02 -12.75
C PHE A 16 -13.06 0.00 -12.74
N GLN A 17 -13.33 -1.28 -12.96
CA GLN A 17 -12.29 -2.32 -13.03
C GLN A 17 -11.34 -2.16 -14.22
N GLU A 18 -11.74 -1.43 -15.26
CA GLU A 18 -10.84 -1.14 -16.39
C GLU A 18 -9.70 -0.21 -15.92
N PRO A 19 -8.42 -0.55 -16.19
CA PRO A 19 -7.27 0.17 -15.62
C PRO A 19 -7.29 1.67 -15.89
N MET A 20 -7.76 2.10 -17.05
CA MET A 20 -7.76 3.51 -17.46
C MET A 20 -9.02 4.29 -17.07
N THR A 21 -10.03 3.64 -16.49
CA THR A 21 -11.29 4.31 -16.12
C THR A 21 -11.20 4.91 -14.71
N GLY A 22 -11.78 6.09 -14.52
CA GLY A 22 -11.86 6.75 -13.22
C GLY A 22 -10.57 7.41 -12.73
N ASN A 23 -9.52 7.45 -13.54
CA ASN A 23 -8.27 8.13 -13.19
C ASN A 23 -8.11 9.42 -14.00
N LEU A 24 -7.61 10.46 -13.37
CA LEU A 24 -7.18 11.68 -14.08
C LEU A 24 -5.81 11.48 -14.72
N PHE A 25 -4.86 10.87 -14.01
CA PHE A 25 -3.46 10.74 -14.44
C PHE A 25 -2.85 9.36 -14.17
N PHE A 26 -3.20 8.74 -13.03
CA PHE A 26 -2.51 7.56 -12.54
C PHE A 26 -3.48 6.65 -11.78
N PRO A 27 -3.48 5.33 -12.00
CA PRO A 27 -4.47 4.42 -11.42
C PRO A 27 -4.16 4.06 -9.95
N ALA A 28 -3.78 5.05 -9.14
CA ALA A 28 -3.62 4.93 -7.70
C ALA A 28 -4.65 5.78 -6.96
N TYR A 29 -5.23 5.21 -5.92
CA TYR A 29 -6.28 5.80 -5.09
C TYR A 29 -5.84 5.76 -3.64
N ILE A 30 -5.92 6.89 -2.94
CA ILE A 30 -5.57 7.00 -1.52
C ILE A 30 -6.82 7.26 -0.71
N TYR A 31 -7.12 6.35 0.19
CA TYR A 31 -8.15 6.48 1.21
C TYR A 31 -7.49 6.86 2.53
N THR A 32 -7.78 8.06 3.04
CA THR A 32 -7.29 8.50 4.35
C THR A 32 -8.31 8.18 5.43
N TYR A 33 -7.80 7.84 6.62
CA TYR A 33 -8.61 7.55 7.81
C TYR A 33 -7.88 8.01 9.09
N PRO A 34 -8.62 8.32 10.17
CA PRO A 34 -8.02 8.66 11.45
C PRO A 34 -7.13 7.51 11.96
N PRO A 35 -5.93 7.78 12.47
CA PRO A 35 -4.99 6.75 12.92
C PRO A 35 -5.57 5.80 13.98
N GLU A 36 -6.51 6.27 14.78
CA GLU A 36 -7.20 5.50 15.82
C GLU A 36 -8.02 4.34 15.25
N GLN A 37 -8.41 4.44 13.97
CA GLN A 37 -9.19 3.41 13.27
C GLN A 37 -8.32 2.34 12.59
N GLU A 38 -7.01 2.35 12.79
CA GLU A 38 -6.08 1.43 12.10
C GLU A 38 -6.49 -0.04 12.22
N TYR A 39 -6.87 -0.49 13.42
CA TYR A 39 -7.27 -1.90 13.64
C TYR A 39 -8.59 -2.22 12.96
N GLU A 40 -9.57 -1.33 13.05
CA GLU A 40 -10.86 -1.48 12.39
C GLU A 40 -10.69 -1.53 10.87
N ILE A 41 -9.89 -0.64 10.30
CA ILE A 41 -9.60 -0.60 8.85
C ILE A 41 -8.93 -1.89 8.38
N ARG A 42 -8.00 -2.45 9.15
CA ARG A 42 -7.37 -3.75 8.81
C ARG A 42 -8.39 -4.89 8.73
N GLU A 43 -9.30 -4.95 9.69
CA GLU A 43 -10.39 -5.94 9.67
C GLU A 43 -11.31 -5.72 8.48
N GLN A 44 -11.70 -4.48 8.23
CA GLN A 44 -12.56 -4.11 7.10
C GLN A 44 -11.94 -4.41 5.74
N ILE A 45 -10.62 -4.23 5.58
CA ILE A 45 -9.89 -4.65 4.36
C ILE A 45 -10.05 -6.16 4.16
N GLY A 46 -9.90 -6.97 5.20
CA GLY A 46 -10.12 -8.41 5.11
C GLY A 46 -11.51 -8.77 4.62
N LEU A 47 -12.54 -8.17 5.19
CA LEU A 47 -13.94 -8.38 4.79
C LEU A 47 -14.21 -7.91 3.36
N LEU A 48 -13.63 -6.78 2.95
CA LEU A 48 -13.72 -6.25 1.58
C LEU A 48 -13.20 -7.26 0.56
N ILE A 49 -12.02 -7.84 0.81
CA ILE A 49 -11.41 -8.83 -0.07
C ILE A 49 -12.26 -10.08 -0.19
N GLU A 50 -12.78 -10.59 0.92
CA GLU A 50 -13.67 -11.75 0.92
C GLU A 50 -14.94 -11.50 0.10
N LYS A 51 -15.52 -10.31 0.20
CA LYS A 51 -16.68 -9.92 -0.61
C LYS A 51 -16.35 -9.89 -2.11
N LEU A 52 -15.20 -9.35 -2.50
CA LEU A 52 -14.77 -9.23 -3.90
C LEU A 52 -14.44 -10.60 -4.54
N LYS A 53 -14.00 -11.57 -3.75
CA LYS A 53 -13.74 -12.95 -4.20
C LYS A 53 -15.00 -13.79 -4.40
N ARG A 54 -16.17 -13.36 -3.92
CA ARG A 54 -17.42 -14.12 -4.04
C ARG A 54 -17.82 -14.32 -5.52
N PRO A 55 -18.68 -15.34 -5.80
CA PRO A 55 -19.07 -15.71 -7.16
C PRO A 55 -19.62 -14.56 -8.04
N ASN A 56 -20.16 -13.51 -7.43
CA ASN A 56 -20.69 -12.37 -8.17
C ASN A 56 -19.62 -11.54 -8.90
N HIS A 57 -18.35 -11.56 -8.40
CA HIS A 57 -17.29 -10.72 -8.93
C HIS A 57 -16.08 -11.51 -9.39
N TYR A 58 -15.67 -12.56 -8.67
CA TYR A 58 -14.47 -13.36 -8.94
C TYR A 58 -13.19 -12.52 -9.07
N LEU A 59 -13.05 -11.50 -8.21
CA LEU A 59 -11.87 -10.64 -8.22
C LEU A 59 -10.84 -11.15 -7.22
N ASP A 60 -9.63 -11.42 -7.69
CA ASP A 60 -8.49 -11.75 -6.85
C ASP A 60 -7.59 -10.52 -6.67
N CYS A 61 -7.59 -9.95 -5.48
CA CYS A 61 -6.83 -8.76 -5.13
C CYS A 61 -5.53 -9.15 -4.43
N LEU A 62 -4.41 -8.55 -4.83
CA LEU A 62 -3.18 -8.63 -4.05
C LEU A 62 -3.24 -7.64 -2.90
N VAL A 63 -3.11 -8.13 -1.68
CA VAL A 63 -3.13 -7.32 -0.46
C VAL A 63 -1.78 -7.41 0.24
N LEU A 64 -1.12 -6.27 0.41
CA LEU A 64 0.19 -6.20 1.05
C LEU A 64 0.17 -5.24 2.23
N ASN A 65 0.53 -5.75 3.41
CA ASN A 65 0.87 -4.93 4.56
C ASN A 65 2.33 -4.50 4.43
N ILE A 66 2.58 -3.23 4.18
CA ILE A 66 3.93 -2.70 3.90
C ILE A 66 4.89 -3.00 5.04
N TYR A 67 4.46 -2.91 6.29
CA TYR A 67 5.33 -3.26 7.42
C TYR A 67 5.75 -4.75 7.41
N HIS A 68 4.83 -5.65 7.10
CA HIS A 68 5.17 -7.07 6.97
C HIS A 68 6.12 -7.32 5.79
N GLU A 69 5.90 -6.64 4.66
CA GLU A 69 6.80 -6.75 3.50
C GLU A 69 8.23 -6.28 3.82
N LEU A 70 8.38 -5.24 4.65
CA LEU A 70 9.68 -4.77 5.13
C LEU A 70 10.38 -5.87 5.96
N ILE A 71 9.66 -6.46 6.91
CA ILE A 71 10.19 -7.52 7.78
C ILE A 71 10.56 -8.76 6.96
N ASP A 72 9.70 -9.18 6.04
CA ASP A 72 9.94 -10.36 5.19
C ASP A 72 11.14 -10.15 4.27
N PHE A 73 11.29 -8.97 3.70
CA PHE A 73 12.48 -8.60 2.93
C PHE A 73 13.76 -8.69 3.77
N LEU A 74 13.77 -8.09 4.97
CA LEU A 74 14.94 -8.14 5.86
C LEU A 74 15.30 -9.57 6.30
N LYS A 75 14.29 -10.46 6.44
CA LYS A 75 14.49 -11.88 6.72
C LYS A 75 15.00 -12.66 5.50
N SER A 76 14.60 -12.27 4.29
CA SER A 76 15.02 -12.94 3.06
C SER A 76 16.45 -12.59 2.62
N GLU A 77 16.95 -11.44 3.01
CA GLU A 77 18.32 -10.99 2.74
C GLU A 77 19.28 -11.52 3.81
N SER A 78 20.46 -11.97 3.41
CA SER A 78 21.48 -12.49 4.34
C SER A 78 22.80 -11.72 4.21
N PHE A 79 23.51 -11.64 5.32
CA PHE A 79 24.87 -11.11 5.40
C PHE A 79 25.68 -11.90 6.44
N ALA A 80 26.86 -12.36 6.07
CA ALA A 80 27.77 -13.12 6.92
C ALA A 80 27.11 -14.34 7.61
N GLY A 81 26.20 -15.03 6.90
CA GLY A 81 25.55 -16.26 7.40
C GLY A 81 24.33 -16.04 8.30
N LYS A 82 23.93 -14.79 8.56
CA LYS A 82 22.72 -14.41 9.31
C LYS A 82 21.77 -13.62 8.40
N SER A 83 20.47 -13.64 8.71
CA SER A 83 19.53 -12.72 8.06
C SER A 83 19.85 -11.26 8.43
N ILE A 84 19.51 -10.34 7.53
CA ILE A 84 19.64 -8.91 7.86
C ILE A 84 18.77 -8.55 9.07
N PHE A 85 17.59 -9.18 9.20
CA PHE A 85 16.70 -8.97 10.32
C PHE A 85 17.38 -9.31 11.67
N GLU A 86 17.99 -10.50 11.79
CA GLU A 86 18.73 -10.91 13.00
C GLU A 86 19.89 -9.96 13.31
N SER A 87 20.64 -9.58 12.27
CA SER A 87 21.76 -8.66 12.38
C SER A 87 21.32 -7.26 12.84
N VAL A 88 20.12 -6.80 12.42
CA VAL A 88 19.52 -5.55 12.87
C VAL A 88 19.16 -5.63 14.35
N LEU A 89 18.51 -6.72 14.81
CA LEU A 89 18.15 -6.90 16.22
C LEU A 89 19.37 -6.94 17.15
N GLU A 90 20.48 -7.52 16.70
CA GLU A 90 21.76 -7.49 17.45
C GLU A 90 22.30 -6.06 17.50
N LYS A 91 22.33 -5.36 16.35
CA LYS A 91 22.86 -4.01 16.24
C LYS A 91 22.06 -2.98 17.01
N GLU A 92 20.73 -3.13 17.06
CA GLU A 92 19.84 -2.24 17.80
C GLU A 92 20.14 -2.23 19.31
N LYS A 93 20.59 -3.35 19.88
CA LYS A 93 20.99 -3.44 21.28
C LYS A 93 22.28 -2.64 21.60
N GLU A 94 23.17 -2.51 20.62
CA GLU A 94 24.44 -1.83 20.75
C GLU A 94 24.36 -0.35 20.37
N ASP A 95 23.71 -0.07 19.24
CA ASP A 95 23.66 1.24 18.59
C ASP A 95 22.34 1.38 17.81
N PRO A 96 21.24 1.83 18.47
CA PRO A 96 19.91 1.95 17.85
C PRO A 96 19.88 2.90 16.65
N GLU A 97 20.65 4.00 16.69
CA GLU A 97 20.68 4.98 15.58
C GLU A 97 21.31 4.38 14.33
N ARG A 98 22.38 3.65 14.50
CA ARG A 98 23.04 2.97 13.38
C ARG A 98 22.22 1.83 12.84
N ALA A 99 21.51 1.08 13.69
CA ALA A 99 20.55 0.07 13.27
C ALA A 99 19.42 0.67 12.44
N PHE A 100 18.84 1.78 12.90
CA PHE A 100 17.83 2.55 12.19
C PHE A 100 18.29 2.98 10.78
N LEU A 101 19.46 3.62 10.69
CA LEU A 101 20.02 4.07 9.41
C LEU A 101 20.29 2.87 8.48
N TRP A 102 20.73 1.75 9.01
CA TRP A 102 20.98 0.56 8.23
C TRP A 102 19.69 -0.01 7.63
N VAL A 103 18.63 -0.16 8.42
CA VAL A 103 17.30 -0.58 7.95
C VAL A 103 16.79 0.37 6.88
N ARG A 104 16.80 1.67 7.14
CA ARG A 104 16.35 2.69 6.20
C ARG A 104 17.08 2.60 4.85
N ASN A 105 18.41 2.49 4.87
CA ASN A 105 19.20 2.35 3.65
C ASN A 105 18.87 1.05 2.88
N LYS A 106 18.61 -0.06 3.59
CA LYS A 106 18.20 -1.32 2.96
C LYS A 106 16.86 -1.19 2.25
N LEU A 107 15.89 -0.53 2.88
CA LEU A 107 14.54 -0.38 2.36
C LEU A 107 14.44 0.68 1.23
N GLN A 108 15.35 1.65 1.23
CA GLN A 108 15.48 2.61 0.13
C GLN A 108 16.28 2.07 -1.07
N SER A 109 16.88 0.89 -0.93
CA SER A 109 17.70 0.29 -1.99
C SER A 109 16.85 -0.28 -3.14
N ASP A 110 17.46 -0.41 -4.31
CA ASP A 110 16.85 -1.06 -5.47
C ASP A 110 16.52 -2.53 -5.21
N LYS A 111 17.17 -3.19 -4.25
CA LYS A 111 16.87 -4.57 -3.87
C LYS A 111 15.49 -4.72 -3.27
N PHE A 112 15.10 -3.82 -2.35
CA PHE A 112 13.74 -3.84 -1.80
C PHE A 112 12.70 -3.57 -2.89
N ILE A 113 12.93 -2.60 -3.75
CA ILE A 113 12.03 -2.29 -4.85
C ILE A 113 11.89 -3.48 -5.81
N LYS A 114 13.00 -4.15 -6.11
CA LYS A 114 12.99 -5.36 -6.93
C LYS A 114 12.22 -6.50 -6.28
N TYR A 115 12.41 -6.74 -4.97
CA TYR A 115 11.65 -7.71 -4.20
C TYR A 115 10.14 -7.44 -4.27
N PHE A 116 9.74 -6.19 -3.97
CA PHE A 116 8.34 -5.76 -4.01
C PHE A 116 7.76 -5.91 -5.42
N THR A 117 8.47 -5.40 -6.44
CA THR A 117 8.06 -5.47 -7.85
C THR A 117 7.85 -6.91 -8.29
N GLN A 118 8.78 -7.81 -7.94
CA GLN A 118 8.69 -9.23 -8.30
C GLN A 118 7.45 -9.89 -7.69
N LYS A 119 7.14 -9.59 -6.43
CA LYS A 119 5.95 -10.10 -5.74
C LYS A 119 4.66 -9.63 -6.44
N VAL A 120 4.58 -8.36 -6.79
CA VAL A 120 3.44 -7.78 -7.52
C VAL A 120 3.32 -8.40 -8.91
N GLN A 121 4.40 -8.46 -9.67
CA GLN A 121 4.40 -9.05 -11.01
C GLN A 121 3.99 -10.53 -11.01
N ASN A 122 4.52 -11.32 -10.08
CA ASN A 122 4.16 -12.73 -9.96
C ASN A 122 2.66 -12.93 -9.76
N HIS A 123 2.02 -12.05 -8.96
CA HIS A 123 0.57 -12.11 -8.75
C HIS A 123 -0.19 -11.76 -10.03
N PHE A 124 0.14 -10.65 -10.67
CA PHE A 124 -0.62 -10.14 -11.82
C PHE A 124 -0.35 -10.89 -13.13
N GLN A 125 0.78 -11.60 -13.26
CA GLN A 125 1.08 -12.46 -14.41
C GLN A 125 0.32 -13.79 -14.41
N SER A 126 -0.20 -14.23 -13.29
CA SER A 126 -1.01 -15.46 -13.21
C SER A 126 -2.36 -15.26 -13.91
N LYS A 127 -2.74 -16.18 -14.81
CA LYS A 127 -3.91 -16.05 -15.71
C LYS A 127 -5.21 -16.67 -15.17
N THR A 128 -5.25 -17.09 -13.91
CA THR A 128 -6.35 -17.93 -13.42
C THR A 128 -7.60 -17.16 -13.03
N GLU A 129 -7.50 -15.89 -12.65
CA GLU A 129 -8.62 -15.05 -12.19
C GLU A 129 -8.45 -13.61 -12.63
N LYS A 130 -9.52 -12.81 -12.61
CA LYS A 130 -9.42 -11.38 -12.89
C LYS A 130 -8.72 -10.66 -11.75
N LYS A 131 -7.52 -10.13 -12.01
CA LYS A 131 -6.66 -9.44 -11.06
C LYS A 131 -6.56 -7.98 -11.47
N VAL A 132 -7.21 -7.13 -10.71
CA VAL A 132 -7.34 -5.72 -11.07
C VAL A 132 -6.90 -4.76 -9.97
N TYR A 133 -6.71 -5.27 -8.74
CA TYR A 133 -6.42 -4.41 -7.59
C TYR A 133 -5.20 -4.88 -6.81
N LEU A 134 -4.32 -3.92 -6.52
CA LEU A 134 -3.28 -4.00 -5.50
C LEU A 134 -3.72 -3.13 -4.32
N ILE A 135 -3.84 -3.71 -3.15
CA ILE A 135 -4.22 -3.02 -1.92
C ILE A 135 -3.02 -2.94 -1.00
N LEU A 136 -2.64 -1.73 -0.61
CA LEU A 136 -1.51 -1.43 0.25
C LEU A 136 -2.00 -0.78 1.54
N TYR A 137 -1.50 -1.24 2.68
CA TYR A 137 -1.75 -0.66 3.99
C TYR A 137 -0.56 -0.85 4.95
N GLY A 138 -0.65 -0.34 6.17
CA GLY A 138 0.43 -0.48 7.17
C GLY A 138 1.55 0.55 7.03
N PHE A 139 1.31 1.66 6.34
CA PHE A 139 2.27 2.76 6.20
C PHE A 139 2.59 3.45 7.52
N GLY A 140 1.64 3.54 8.44
CA GLY A 140 1.88 4.06 9.78
C GLY A 140 2.92 3.23 10.54
N SER A 141 2.81 1.91 10.49
CA SER A 141 3.76 1.00 11.13
C SER A 141 5.12 0.94 10.42
N SER A 142 5.18 1.28 9.14
CA SER A 142 6.45 1.28 8.37
C SER A 142 7.23 2.58 8.51
N PHE A 143 6.62 3.64 9.01
CA PHE A 143 7.30 4.89 9.30
C PHE A 143 8.27 4.72 10.50
N PRO A 144 9.47 5.29 10.49
CA PRO A 144 10.01 6.26 9.51
C PRO A 144 10.89 5.61 8.41
N TYR A 145 10.84 4.30 8.23
CA TYR A 145 11.70 3.56 7.31
C TYR A 145 11.31 3.73 5.84
N LEU A 146 10.00 3.77 5.54
CA LEU A 146 9.48 3.91 4.18
C LEU A 146 8.24 4.81 4.17
N ARG A 147 8.17 5.72 3.20
CA ARG A 147 7.01 6.58 2.95
C ARG A 147 6.20 6.08 1.76
N ALA A 148 4.89 6.33 1.77
CA ALA A 148 4.00 5.96 0.67
C ALA A 148 4.39 6.66 -0.64
N SER A 149 4.77 7.93 -0.59
CA SER A 149 5.25 8.71 -1.73
C SER A 149 6.50 8.11 -2.39
N GLU A 150 7.46 7.64 -1.58
CA GLU A 150 8.68 7.00 -2.07
C GLU A 150 8.37 5.67 -2.78
N LEU A 151 7.49 4.85 -2.19
CA LEU A 151 7.10 3.58 -2.80
C LEU A 151 6.37 3.80 -4.12
N LEU A 152 5.36 4.68 -4.15
CA LEU A 152 4.62 5.01 -5.37
C LEU A 152 5.53 5.53 -6.49
N LYS A 153 6.43 6.47 -6.18
CA LYS A 153 7.37 7.02 -7.14
C LYS A 153 8.25 5.95 -7.77
N LYS A 154 8.77 5.03 -6.95
CA LYS A 154 9.66 3.96 -7.42
C LYS A 154 8.93 2.84 -8.17
N THR A 155 7.63 2.68 -7.96
CA THR A 155 6.81 1.63 -8.57
C THR A 155 5.86 2.14 -9.65
N GLU A 156 5.89 3.42 -9.99
CA GLU A 156 5.00 4.06 -10.97
C GLU A 156 4.96 3.31 -12.31
N GLN A 157 6.11 2.88 -12.81
CA GLN A 157 6.22 2.16 -14.09
C GLN A 157 5.58 0.76 -14.06
N LEU A 158 5.41 0.18 -12.88
CA LEU A 158 4.78 -1.12 -12.68
C LEU A 158 3.25 -1.04 -12.79
N ILE A 159 2.67 0.11 -12.42
CA ILE A 159 1.23 0.30 -12.25
C ILE A 159 0.63 0.74 -13.60
N LYS A 160 0.31 -0.23 -14.48
CA LYS A 160 -0.27 0.01 -15.81
C LYS A 160 -1.57 -0.75 -16.04
N ASP A 161 -1.59 -2.01 -15.62
CA ASP A 161 -2.66 -2.96 -15.95
C ASP A 161 -3.57 -3.26 -14.76
N PHE A 162 -3.36 -2.60 -13.63
CA PHE A 162 -4.14 -2.75 -12.40
C PHE A 162 -4.24 -1.42 -11.65
N LYS A 163 -5.18 -1.33 -10.72
CA LYS A 163 -5.34 -0.16 -9.85
C LYS A 163 -4.74 -0.41 -8.47
N VAL A 164 -4.16 0.64 -7.90
CA VAL A 164 -3.59 0.60 -6.55
C VAL A 164 -4.50 1.35 -5.59
N PHE A 165 -4.88 0.70 -4.50
CA PHE A 165 -5.57 1.32 -3.38
C PHE A 165 -4.62 1.39 -2.18
N ILE A 166 -4.43 2.58 -1.66
CA ILE A 166 -3.61 2.83 -0.47
C ILE A 166 -4.52 3.24 0.67
N PHE A 167 -4.52 2.46 1.73
CA PHE A 167 -5.15 2.81 2.99
C PHE A 167 -4.11 3.52 3.86
N TYR A 168 -4.35 4.83 4.10
CA TYR A 168 -3.35 5.73 4.66
C TYR A 168 -3.84 6.36 5.96
N PRO A 169 -3.20 6.08 7.12
CA PRO A 169 -3.59 6.64 8.41
C PRO A 169 -3.14 8.11 8.49
N GLY A 170 -4.05 9.03 8.24
CA GLY A 170 -3.75 10.46 8.23
C GLY A 170 -4.77 11.30 7.50
N GLU A 171 -4.34 12.44 6.99
CA GLU A 171 -5.21 13.46 6.41
C GLU A 171 -4.73 13.90 5.02
N TYR A 172 -5.68 14.43 4.25
CA TYR A 172 -5.41 15.17 3.02
C TYR A 172 -5.94 16.59 3.16
N LYS A 173 -5.03 17.55 3.25
CA LYS A 173 -5.36 18.97 3.42
C LYS A 173 -4.40 19.82 2.60
N ASP A 174 -4.91 20.93 2.02
CA ASP A 174 -4.12 21.87 1.22
C ASP A 174 -3.27 21.18 0.12
N ALA A 175 -3.89 20.18 -0.57
CA ALA A 175 -3.28 19.36 -1.60
C ALA A 175 -2.07 18.53 -1.15
N LYS A 176 -1.96 18.26 0.16
CA LYS A 176 -0.89 17.44 0.76
C LYS A 176 -1.47 16.33 1.61
N TYR A 177 -0.81 15.20 1.59
CA TYR A 177 -1.05 14.12 2.54
C TYR A 177 -0.14 14.29 3.76
N SER A 178 -0.70 14.07 4.94
CA SER A 178 0.09 14.05 6.18
C SER A 178 -0.18 12.78 6.97
N LEU A 179 0.90 12.01 7.23
CA LEU A 179 0.82 10.80 8.02
C LEU A 179 0.52 11.19 9.48
N PHE A 180 -0.49 10.55 10.07
CA PHE A 180 -1.00 10.88 11.42
C PHE A 180 -1.50 12.31 11.58
N GLY A 181 -1.72 13.06 10.48
CA GLY A 181 -2.08 14.49 10.52
C GLY A 181 -0.94 15.43 10.90
N ILE A 182 0.29 14.94 11.06
CA ILE A 182 1.43 15.73 11.56
C ILE A 182 2.72 15.60 10.72
N LEU A 183 2.85 14.57 9.91
CA LEU A 183 4.05 14.29 9.13
C LEU A 183 3.76 14.41 7.65
N ASP A 184 4.15 15.52 7.04
CA ASP A 184 3.94 15.74 5.61
C ASP A 184 4.59 14.63 4.79
N ASP A 185 3.82 14.04 3.87
CA ASP A 185 4.30 13.06 2.91
C ASP A 185 4.39 13.74 1.53
N ASP A 186 5.61 13.76 0.98
CA ASP A 186 5.91 14.51 -0.23
C ASP A 186 5.24 13.91 -1.48
N ASN A 187 4.61 14.78 -2.28
CA ASN A 187 4.31 14.55 -3.69
C ASN A 187 3.57 13.24 -4.08
N MET A 188 2.47 12.92 -3.42
CA MET A 188 1.50 11.94 -3.95
C MET A 188 0.47 12.61 -4.90
N TYR A 189 0.84 13.70 -5.55
CA TYR A 189 -0.06 14.57 -6.34
C TYR A 189 -0.73 13.87 -7.54
N ARG A 190 -0.16 12.75 -8.00
CA ARG A 190 -0.74 11.96 -9.10
C ARG A 190 -1.79 10.97 -8.66
N ALA A 191 -1.84 10.66 -7.37
CA ALA A 191 -2.82 9.73 -6.84
C ALA A 191 -4.19 10.43 -6.67
N ASN A 192 -5.25 9.68 -6.91
CA ASN A 192 -6.61 10.16 -6.77
C ASN A 192 -7.01 10.12 -5.28
N TYR A 193 -7.53 11.22 -4.75
CA TYR A 193 -8.02 11.28 -3.38
C TYR A 193 -9.39 10.61 -3.28
N LEU A 194 -9.42 9.39 -2.75
CA LEU A 194 -10.60 8.54 -2.78
C LEU A 194 -11.74 9.05 -1.91
N ASN A 195 -11.45 9.63 -0.74
CA ASN A 195 -12.49 10.14 0.16
C ASN A 195 -13.38 11.20 -0.50
N ARG A 196 -12.82 12.05 -1.38
CA ARG A 196 -13.59 13.01 -2.16
C ARG A 196 -14.53 12.31 -3.14
N GLN A 197 -14.03 11.33 -3.88
CA GLN A 197 -14.86 10.58 -4.83
C GLN A 197 -16.00 9.83 -4.13
N LEU A 198 -15.77 9.28 -2.92
CA LEU A 198 -16.79 8.62 -2.13
C LEU A 198 -17.84 9.60 -1.58
N GLY A 199 -17.50 10.87 -1.38
CA GLY A 199 -18.43 11.95 -1.05
C GLY A 199 -19.34 12.32 -2.21
N GLU A 200 -18.78 12.42 -3.41
CA GLU A 200 -19.51 12.75 -4.65
C GLU A 200 -20.50 11.65 -5.10
N LEU A 201 -20.31 10.41 -4.66
CA LEU A 201 -21.24 9.29 -4.93
C LEU A 201 -22.52 9.31 -4.04
N THR A 202 -22.63 10.31 -3.14
CA THR A 202 -23.74 10.41 -2.18
C THR A 202 -24.68 11.60 -2.46
N GLU A 203 -24.37 12.42 -3.46
CA GLU A 203 -25.23 13.50 -3.99
C GLU A 203 -25.96 13.05 -5.26
#